data_fd5268dd588e6782134969132f5912ba
#
_entry.id   fd5268dd588e6782134969132f5912ba
#
_cell.length_a   1.000
_cell.length_b   1.000
_cell.length_c   1.000
_cell.angle_alpha   90.00
_cell.angle_beta   90.00
_cell.angle_gamma   90.00
#
_symmetry.space_group_name_H-M   'P 1'
#
loop_
_entity.id
_entity.type
_entity.pdbx_description
1 polymer ?
#
loop_
_entity_poly.entity_id
_entity_poly.type
_entity_poly.pdbx_seq_one_letter_code
_entity_poly.pdbx_strand_id
1 'polypeptide(L)'
;MQTRSAAELAERRGAIVAAIREVAELPIVNGGGSGSLELTAAEEAVTEVTAGSGFYAPALFDHYSRFTLAPAAGFALPIVRKPAPSVATALGGGYLASGGGDPARLPVPWLPEGLRLDPEEGAGEVQTP
;
A
#
# COMPACT_ATOMS: atom_id res chain seq x y z
N MET A 1 -14.53 11.12 -8.72
CA MET A 1 -13.42 10.94 -9.68
C MET A 1 -13.01 9.47 -9.83
N GLN A 2 -12.74 8.75 -8.77
CA GLN A 2 -12.32 7.32 -8.83
C GLN A 2 -13.32 6.38 -9.52
N THR A 3 -14.62 6.52 -9.25
CA THR A 3 -15.66 5.67 -9.86
C THR A 3 -15.78 5.82 -11.37
N ARG A 4 -15.61 7.05 -11.89
CA ARG A 4 -15.64 7.31 -13.34
C ARG A 4 -14.43 6.70 -14.04
N SER A 5 -13.24 6.83 -13.44
CA SER A 5 -12.02 6.23 -13.98
C SER A 5 -12.07 4.70 -13.92
N ALA A 6 -12.68 4.12 -12.89
CA ALA A 6 -12.85 2.67 -12.78
C ALA A 6 -13.78 2.13 -13.87
N ALA A 7 -14.91 2.80 -14.14
CA ALA A 7 -15.82 2.40 -15.21
C ALA A 7 -15.15 2.46 -16.59
N GLU A 8 -14.41 3.52 -16.88
CA GLU A 8 -13.65 3.65 -18.13
C GLU A 8 -12.58 2.56 -18.27
N LEU A 9 -11.88 2.23 -17.18
CA LEU A 9 -10.88 1.14 -17.18
C LEU A 9 -11.54 -0.22 -17.42
N ALA A 10 -12.66 -0.49 -16.79
CA ALA A 10 -13.41 -1.73 -16.98
C ALA A 10 -13.88 -1.90 -18.43
N GLU A 11 -14.43 -0.86 -19.02
CA GLU A 11 -14.86 -0.85 -20.43
C GLU A 11 -13.68 -1.12 -21.38
N ARG A 12 -12.57 -0.41 -21.22
CA ARG A 12 -11.37 -0.58 -22.04
C ARG A 12 -10.76 -1.96 -21.88
N ARG A 13 -10.66 -2.48 -20.65
CA ARG A 13 -10.17 -3.83 -20.39
C ARG A 13 -11.06 -4.87 -21.03
N GLY A 14 -12.37 -4.74 -20.89
CA GLY A 14 -13.34 -5.62 -21.52
C GLY A 14 -13.19 -5.68 -23.03
N ALA A 15 -13.06 -4.53 -23.69
CA ALA A 15 -12.87 -4.44 -25.13
C ALA A 15 -11.56 -5.10 -25.60
N ILE A 16 -10.46 -4.87 -24.87
CA ILE A 16 -9.16 -5.48 -25.19
C ILE A 16 -9.20 -7.00 -25.00
N VAL A 17 -9.77 -7.46 -23.90
CA VAL A 17 -9.91 -8.90 -23.60
C VAL A 17 -10.77 -9.59 -24.68
N ALA A 18 -11.87 -8.97 -25.09
CA ALA A 18 -12.72 -9.50 -26.15
C ALA A 18 -11.95 -9.62 -27.48
N ALA A 19 -11.22 -8.58 -27.88
CA ALA A 19 -10.42 -8.61 -29.09
C ALA A 19 -9.30 -9.67 -29.06
N ILE A 20 -8.66 -9.88 -27.91
CA ILE A 20 -7.63 -10.93 -27.78
C ILE A 20 -8.27 -12.32 -27.91
N ARG A 21 -9.43 -12.53 -27.30
CA ARG A 21 -10.14 -13.82 -27.34
C ARG A 21 -10.61 -14.23 -28.74
N GLU A 22 -10.67 -13.29 -29.68
CA GLU A 22 -10.95 -13.64 -31.10
C GLU A 22 -9.77 -14.35 -31.78
N VAL A 23 -8.56 -14.15 -31.28
CA VAL A 23 -7.33 -14.65 -31.93
C VAL A 23 -6.50 -15.58 -31.03
N ALA A 24 -6.77 -15.63 -29.75
CA ALA A 24 -6.03 -16.45 -28.79
C ALA A 24 -6.90 -16.83 -27.58
N GLU A 25 -6.60 -17.99 -26.99
CA GLU A 25 -7.14 -18.33 -25.67
C GLU A 25 -6.53 -17.44 -24.59
N LEU A 26 -7.37 -16.93 -23.71
CA LEU A 26 -6.96 -16.07 -22.61
C LEU A 26 -7.61 -16.61 -21.31
N PRO A 27 -7.00 -17.64 -20.68
CA PRO A 27 -7.56 -18.29 -19.50
C PRO A 27 -7.49 -17.43 -18.25
N ILE A 28 -6.48 -16.56 -18.16
CA ILE A 28 -6.26 -15.68 -17.01
C ILE A 28 -6.23 -14.23 -17.48
N VAL A 29 -7.07 -13.43 -16.84
CA VAL A 29 -7.06 -11.98 -16.95
C VAL A 29 -6.86 -11.43 -15.54
N ASN A 30 -5.61 -11.10 -15.21
CA ASN A 30 -5.26 -10.58 -13.92
C ASN A 30 -5.40 -9.06 -13.88
N GLY A 31 -5.93 -8.57 -12.81
CA GLY A 31 -6.00 -7.15 -12.51
C GLY A 31 -5.95 -6.89 -11.03
N GLY A 32 -5.76 -5.65 -10.63
CA GLY A 32 -5.83 -5.33 -9.21
C GLY A 32 -4.85 -4.26 -8.76
N GLY A 33 -4.51 -4.37 -7.53
CA GLY A 33 -3.82 -3.42 -6.68
C GLY A 33 -4.67 -3.17 -5.44
N SER A 34 -4.05 -3.14 -4.27
CA SER A 34 -4.76 -3.10 -2.97
C SER A 34 -5.82 -2.00 -2.89
N GLY A 35 -5.57 -0.83 -3.50
CA GLY A 35 -6.51 0.30 -3.49
C GLY A 35 -7.70 0.18 -4.45
N SER A 36 -7.74 -0.83 -5.31
CA SER A 36 -8.77 -0.99 -6.35
C SER A 36 -9.39 -2.38 -6.39
N LEU A 37 -9.08 -3.26 -5.44
CA LEU A 37 -9.51 -4.67 -5.44
C LEU A 37 -11.01 -4.85 -5.65
N GLU A 38 -11.83 -4.14 -4.90
CA GLU A 38 -13.29 -4.23 -4.98
C GLU A 38 -13.82 -3.86 -6.37
N LEU A 39 -13.24 -2.81 -6.96
CA LEU A 39 -13.65 -2.33 -8.29
C LEU A 39 -13.22 -3.32 -9.37
N THR A 40 -11.98 -3.81 -9.27
CA THR A 40 -11.42 -4.76 -10.23
C THR A 40 -12.09 -6.13 -10.14
N ALA A 41 -12.43 -6.58 -8.94
CA ALA A 41 -13.16 -7.85 -8.75
C ALA A 41 -14.58 -7.83 -9.30
N ALA A 42 -15.16 -6.66 -9.48
CA ALA A 42 -16.49 -6.50 -10.07
C ALA A 42 -16.49 -6.48 -11.61
N GLU A 43 -15.32 -6.49 -12.26
CA GLU A 43 -15.21 -6.46 -13.71
C GLU A 43 -15.40 -7.84 -14.32
N GLU A 44 -16.34 -8.01 -15.25
CA GLU A 44 -16.60 -9.30 -15.92
C GLU A 44 -15.41 -9.86 -16.67
N ALA A 45 -14.54 -9.00 -17.18
CA ALA A 45 -13.37 -9.41 -17.95
C ALA A 45 -12.24 -9.96 -17.08
N VAL A 46 -12.24 -9.67 -15.78
CA VAL A 46 -11.19 -10.07 -14.83
C VAL A 46 -11.52 -11.44 -14.26
N THR A 47 -10.56 -12.35 -14.34
CA THR A 47 -10.70 -13.71 -13.77
C THR A 47 -9.88 -13.90 -12.50
N GLU A 48 -8.92 -13.01 -12.25
CA GLU A 48 -8.02 -13.06 -11.10
C GLU A 48 -7.70 -11.67 -10.60
N VAL A 49 -7.70 -11.47 -9.29
CA VAL A 49 -7.28 -10.21 -8.68
C VAL A 49 -6.01 -10.39 -7.85
N THR A 50 -5.14 -9.40 -7.90
CA THR A 50 -3.86 -9.42 -7.18
C THR A 50 -3.76 -8.26 -6.22
N ALA A 51 -3.31 -8.56 -5.00
CA ALA A 51 -2.91 -7.58 -3.99
C ALA A 51 -1.51 -7.91 -3.50
N GLY A 52 -0.66 -6.91 -3.38
CA GLY A 52 0.68 -7.04 -2.81
C GLY A 52 0.75 -6.33 -1.46
N SER A 53 0.87 -5.02 -1.49
CA SER A 53 0.99 -4.17 -0.30
C SER A 53 -0.16 -4.31 0.71
N GLY A 54 -1.34 -4.70 0.27
CA GLY A 54 -2.48 -4.97 1.15
C GLY A 54 -2.22 -6.05 2.20
N PHE A 55 -1.33 -7.01 1.94
CA PHE A 55 -0.95 -8.04 2.90
C PHE A 55 -0.08 -7.52 4.05
N TYR A 56 0.60 -6.40 3.86
CA TYR A 56 1.44 -5.78 4.88
C TYR A 56 0.76 -4.63 5.59
N ALA A 57 -0.33 -4.12 5.02
CA ALA A 57 -1.11 -3.01 5.56
C ALA A 57 -0.23 -1.78 5.92
N PRO A 58 0.52 -1.21 4.95
CA PRO A 58 1.31 -0.03 5.22
C PRO A 58 0.43 1.14 5.66
N ALA A 59 0.97 2.02 6.48
CA ALA A 59 0.28 3.19 7.04
C ALA A 59 -0.36 4.10 5.98
N LEU A 60 0.14 4.08 4.74
CA LEU A 60 -0.48 4.76 3.60
C LEU A 60 -1.97 4.42 3.43
N PHE A 61 -2.37 3.18 3.76
CA PHE A 61 -3.76 2.74 3.62
C PHE A 61 -4.69 3.23 4.74
N ASP A 62 -4.16 3.77 5.83
CA ASP A 62 -4.96 4.38 6.89
C ASP A 62 -5.76 5.59 6.38
N HIS A 63 -5.30 6.18 5.26
CA HIS A 63 -6.00 7.28 4.58
C HIS A 63 -7.06 6.83 3.58
N TYR A 64 -7.26 5.53 3.40
CA TYR A 64 -8.25 5.00 2.46
C TYR A 64 -9.61 4.85 3.15
N SER A 65 -10.65 5.35 2.50
CA SER A 65 -12.01 5.36 3.05
C SER A 65 -12.81 4.07 2.75
N ARG A 66 -12.31 3.22 1.86
CA ARG A 66 -13.05 2.05 1.39
C ARG A 66 -12.82 0.79 2.19
N PHE A 67 -11.70 0.73 2.90
CA PHE A 67 -11.35 -0.40 3.74
C PHE A 67 -10.44 0.04 4.88
N THR A 68 -10.35 -0.78 5.90
CA THR A 68 -9.41 -0.62 7.00
C THR A 68 -8.64 -1.92 7.13
N LEU A 69 -7.32 -1.81 7.18
CA LEU A 69 -6.43 -2.96 7.33
C LEU A 69 -5.85 -2.99 8.75
N ALA A 70 -5.54 -4.18 9.22
CA ALA A 70 -4.75 -4.35 10.43
C ALA A 70 -3.26 -4.43 10.08
N PRO A 71 -2.36 -3.76 10.84
CA PRO A 71 -0.93 -3.88 10.62
C PRO A 71 -0.48 -5.33 10.66
N ALA A 72 0.25 -5.78 9.64
CA ALA A 72 0.72 -7.15 9.50
C ALA A 72 2.24 -7.29 9.57
N ALA A 73 2.98 -6.17 9.53
CA ALA A 73 4.42 -6.15 9.66
C ALA A 73 4.88 -4.96 10.49
N GLY A 74 5.98 -5.12 11.20
CA GLY A 74 6.57 -4.07 12.00
C GLY A 74 8.06 -4.28 12.19
N PHE A 75 8.76 -3.23 12.59
CA PHE A 75 10.20 -3.24 12.89
C PHE A 75 10.43 -3.05 14.38
N ALA A 76 11.24 -3.90 14.97
CA ALA A 76 11.76 -3.69 16.30
C ALA A 76 13.08 -2.92 16.20
N LEU A 77 13.09 -1.70 16.70
CA LEU A 77 14.25 -0.82 16.62
C LEU A 77 14.87 -0.63 18.01
N PRO A 78 16.19 -0.86 18.17
CA PRO A 78 16.86 -0.57 19.42
C PRO A 78 17.00 0.94 19.64
N ILE A 79 16.73 1.39 20.86
CA ILE A 79 17.02 2.74 21.28
C ILE A 79 18.51 2.84 21.59
N VAL A 80 19.22 3.70 20.86
CA VAL A 80 20.67 3.87 20.98
C VAL A 80 21.08 5.12 21.74
N ARG A 81 20.17 6.08 21.87
CA ARG A 81 20.43 7.32 22.59
C ARG A 81 19.14 7.93 23.14
N LYS A 82 19.24 8.58 24.28
CA LYS A 82 18.19 9.40 24.88
C LYS A 82 18.73 10.80 25.14
N PRO A 83 18.67 11.71 24.17
CA PRO A 83 19.21 13.05 24.32
C PRO A 83 18.42 13.92 25.31
N ALA A 84 17.16 13.59 25.54
CA ALA A 84 16.29 14.26 26.53
C ALA A 84 15.29 13.25 27.12
N PRO A 85 14.62 13.57 28.24
CA PRO A 85 13.67 12.66 28.88
C PRO A 85 12.55 12.15 27.95
N SER A 86 12.09 12.99 27.01
CA SER A 86 11.00 12.67 26.08
C SER A 86 11.46 12.39 24.66
N VAL A 87 12.78 12.33 24.43
CA VAL A 87 13.35 12.12 23.09
C VAL A 87 14.24 10.90 23.10
N ALA A 88 14.08 10.04 22.14
CA ALA A 88 14.92 8.85 21.94
C ALA A 88 15.33 8.74 20.48
N THR A 89 16.55 8.28 20.25
CA THR A 89 17.04 7.94 18.91
C THR A 89 17.03 6.43 18.76
N ALA A 90 16.32 5.93 17.77
CA ALA A 90 16.35 4.53 17.40
C ALA A 90 17.36 4.29 16.26
N LEU A 91 17.97 3.12 16.25
CA LEU A 91 18.87 2.72 15.18
C LEU A 91 18.12 1.92 14.13
N GLY A 92 18.25 2.31 12.86
CA GLY A 92 17.58 1.64 11.75
C GLY A 92 16.15 2.13 11.56
N GLY A 93 15.37 1.35 10.86
CA GLY A 93 14.05 1.78 10.37
C GLY A 93 14.20 2.62 9.10
N GLY A 94 13.10 2.98 8.51
CA GLY A 94 13.13 3.84 7.34
C GLY A 94 13.75 3.20 6.10
N TYR A 95 13.40 1.96 5.83
CA TYR A 95 13.77 1.32 4.58
C TYR A 95 12.95 1.95 3.44
N LEU A 96 13.63 2.72 2.60
CA LEU A 96 13.04 3.29 1.39
C LEU A 96 12.99 2.23 0.29
N ALA A 97 11.89 1.51 0.18
CA ALA A 97 11.72 0.52 -0.88
C ALA A 97 11.29 1.17 -2.21
N SER A 98 10.49 2.24 -2.18
CA SER A 98 10.13 3.01 -3.36
C SER A 98 9.67 4.43 -3.02
N GLY A 99 10.06 5.39 -3.85
CA GLY A 99 9.66 6.79 -3.71
C GLY A 99 10.47 7.61 -2.70
N GLY A 100 10.13 8.86 -2.56
CA GLY A 100 10.72 9.76 -1.56
C GLY A 100 9.98 9.68 -0.23
N GLY A 101 10.63 10.08 0.85
CA GLY A 101 9.99 10.24 2.15
C GLY A 101 8.86 11.28 2.07
N ASP A 102 7.70 10.91 2.54
CA ASP A 102 6.52 11.75 2.63
C ASP A 102 5.90 11.54 4.01
N PRO A 103 5.55 12.59 4.76
CA PRO A 103 4.90 12.46 6.07
C PRO A 103 3.68 11.53 6.08
N ALA A 104 2.93 11.47 4.96
CA ALA A 104 1.78 10.57 4.82
C ALA A 104 2.14 9.10 4.65
N ARG A 105 3.42 8.78 4.48
CA ARG A 105 3.94 7.42 4.21
C ARG A 105 4.91 6.92 5.26
N LEU A 106 5.13 7.71 6.31
CA LEU A 106 6.01 7.30 7.40
C LEU A 106 5.45 6.08 8.13
N PRO A 107 6.32 5.20 8.66
CA PRO A 107 5.92 4.16 9.58
C PRO A 107 5.22 4.77 10.81
N VAL A 108 4.26 4.06 11.35
CA VAL A 108 3.56 4.46 12.57
C VAL A 108 4.16 3.71 13.75
N PRO A 109 4.62 4.40 14.81
CA PRO A 109 5.05 3.73 16.04
C PRO A 109 3.91 2.91 16.63
N TRP A 110 4.15 1.64 16.88
CA TRP A 110 3.15 0.73 17.43
C TRP A 110 3.30 0.54 18.94
N LEU A 111 4.50 0.28 19.39
CA LEU A 111 4.84 0.07 20.80
C LEU A 111 6.20 0.72 21.14
N PRO A 112 6.35 1.21 22.38
CA PRO A 112 5.29 1.46 23.36
C PRO A 112 4.32 2.55 22.91
N GLU A 113 3.09 2.52 23.45
CA GLU A 113 2.07 3.52 23.13
C GLU A 113 2.54 4.95 23.45
N GLY A 114 2.04 5.91 22.69
CA GLY A 114 2.33 7.33 22.87
C GLY A 114 3.61 7.83 22.18
N LEU A 115 4.34 6.95 21.49
CA LEU A 115 5.46 7.37 20.67
C LEU A 115 4.99 8.13 19.42
N ARG A 116 5.83 9.07 18.99
CA ARG A 116 5.68 9.79 17.71
C ARG A 116 7.01 9.83 17.00
N LEU A 117 7.01 9.68 15.71
CA LEU A 117 8.18 9.95 14.89
C LEU A 117 8.29 11.45 14.64
N ASP A 118 9.52 11.94 14.62
CA ASP A 118 9.81 13.26 14.11
C ASP A 118 10.04 13.13 12.60
N PRO A 119 9.19 13.70 11.74
CA PRO A 119 9.31 13.53 10.29
C PRO A 119 10.53 14.24 9.70
N GLU A 120 11.15 15.16 10.45
CA GLU A 120 12.31 15.92 10.00
C GLU A 120 13.65 15.27 10.40
N GLU A 121 13.62 14.30 11.30
CA GLU A 121 14.81 13.68 11.90
C GLU A 121 15.12 12.28 11.33
N GLY A 122 15.02 12.12 10.03
CA GLY A 122 15.50 10.92 9.34
C GLY A 122 14.55 9.72 9.39
N ALA A 123 13.28 9.94 9.64
CA ALA A 123 12.28 8.89 9.49
C ALA A 123 12.13 8.51 8.01
N GLY A 124 12.10 7.24 7.73
CA GLY A 124 11.97 6.72 6.38
C GLY A 124 10.65 5.98 6.16
N GLU A 125 10.29 5.83 4.91
CA GLU A 125 9.13 5.09 4.48
C GLU A 125 9.48 3.61 4.30
N VAL A 126 8.60 2.73 4.76
CA VAL A 126 8.64 1.31 4.40
C VAL A 126 7.51 1.04 3.42
N GLN A 127 7.89 0.73 2.20
CA GLN A 127 6.97 0.17 1.23
C GLN A 127 7.33 -1.29 0.98
N THR A 128 6.32 -2.08 0.70
CA THR A 128 6.53 -3.43 0.20
C THR A 128 7.23 -3.38 -1.15
N PRO A 129 8.18 -4.25 -1.39
CA PRO A 129 8.83 -4.41 -2.68
C PRO A 129 7.84 -4.80 -3.77
#